data_734c0b6d796d4617dc05a74132779bcf
#
_entry.id   734c0b6d796d4617dc05a74132779bcf
#
_cell.length_a   1.000
_cell.length_b   1.000
_cell.length_c   1.000
_cell.angle_alpha   90.00
_cell.angle_beta   90.00
_cell.angle_gamma   90.00
#
_symmetry.space_group_name_H-M   'P 1'
#
loop_
_entity.id
_entity.type
_entity.pdbx_description
1 polymer ?
#
loop_
_entity_poly.entity_id
_entity_poly.type
_entity_poly.pdbx_seq_one_letter_code
_entity_poly.pdbx_strand_id
1 'polypeptide(L)'
;MQTGQIIMKLRSEAGYSQAQLADALFVSRDLISKWETGKRLPEYKMILEIAKVFSVDPETLLPKDSILESELSALLPEGYLEDGETLKKDLNRFLGTINPRDRRIFIRRYYFLEDTAEIGEEYGVRASHVRTILTRTRKKLKKYLKEEYA
;
A
#
# COMPACT_ATOMS: atom_id res chain seq x y z
N MET A 1 -12.24 0.04 -6.11
CA MET A 1 -11.86 1.31 -6.74
C MET A 1 -10.35 1.39 -6.88
N GLN A 2 -9.85 1.75 -8.02
CA GLN A 2 -8.41 1.90 -8.24
C GLN A 2 -7.89 3.20 -7.59
N THR A 3 -6.59 3.25 -7.29
CA THR A 3 -5.96 4.39 -6.62
C THR A 3 -6.26 5.71 -7.31
N GLY A 4 -6.16 5.78 -8.64
CA GLY A 4 -6.45 7.01 -9.39
C GLY A 4 -7.88 7.51 -9.23
N GLN A 5 -8.84 6.59 -9.20
CA GLN A 5 -10.25 6.93 -8.98
C GLN A 5 -10.48 7.48 -7.58
N ILE A 6 -9.79 6.93 -6.58
CA ILE A 6 -9.88 7.39 -5.20
C ILE A 6 -9.29 8.80 -5.08
N ILE A 7 -8.15 9.06 -5.71
CA ILE A 7 -7.52 10.39 -5.74
C ILE A 7 -8.49 11.41 -6.36
N MET A 8 -9.08 11.08 -7.51
CA MET A 8 -10.05 11.95 -8.18
C MET A 8 -11.25 12.25 -7.27
N LYS A 9 -11.79 11.24 -6.62
CA LYS A 9 -12.92 11.39 -5.71
C LYS A 9 -12.58 12.30 -4.53
N LEU A 10 -11.46 12.05 -3.85
CA LEU A 10 -11.03 12.87 -2.71
C LEU A 10 -10.77 14.31 -3.13
N ARG A 11 -10.11 14.50 -4.29
CA ARG A 11 -9.85 15.82 -4.84
C ARG A 11 -11.15 16.59 -5.11
N SER A 12 -12.08 15.94 -5.79
CA SER A 12 -13.38 16.54 -6.14
C SER A 12 -14.20 16.89 -4.91
N GLU A 13 -14.26 16.00 -3.93
CA GLU A 13 -14.99 16.22 -2.68
C GLU A 13 -14.38 17.36 -1.85
N ALA A 14 -13.07 17.55 -1.92
CA ALA A 14 -12.37 18.63 -1.24
C ALA A 14 -12.41 19.96 -2.00
N GLY A 15 -12.95 19.97 -3.22
CA GLY A 15 -13.02 21.17 -4.04
C GLY A 15 -11.72 21.57 -4.72
N TYR A 16 -10.74 20.67 -4.81
CA TYR A 16 -9.48 20.92 -5.51
C TYR A 16 -9.60 20.66 -7.00
N SER A 17 -9.02 21.56 -7.82
CA SER A 17 -8.74 21.25 -9.23
C SER A 17 -7.49 20.38 -9.31
N GLN A 18 -7.24 19.77 -10.48
CA GLN A 18 -5.98 19.04 -10.71
C GLN A 18 -4.77 19.96 -10.51
N ALA A 19 -4.85 21.21 -10.98
CA ALA A 19 -3.78 22.19 -10.83
C ALA A 19 -3.53 22.55 -9.35
N GLN A 20 -4.58 22.70 -8.58
CA GLN A 20 -4.47 22.98 -7.14
C GLN A 20 -3.83 21.82 -6.38
N LEU A 21 -4.22 20.59 -6.67
CA LEU A 21 -3.60 19.41 -6.06
C LEU A 21 -2.12 19.32 -6.47
N ALA A 22 -1.81 19.55 -7.74
CA ALA A 22 -0.44 19.57 -8.24
C ALA A 22 0.42 20.58 -7.49
N ASP A 23 -0.09 21.80 -7.27
CA ASP A 23 0.60 22.84 -6.50
C ASP A 23 0.84 22.39 -5.04
N ALA A 24 -0.15 21.79 -4.41
CA ALA A 24 -0.03 21.30 -3.03
C ALA A 24 1.01 20.19 -2.87
N LEU A 25 1.22 19.39 -3.92
CA LEU A 25 2.15 18.26 -3.92
C LEU A 25 3.50 18.59 -4.58
N PHE A 26 3.67 19.80 -5.11
CA PHE A 26 4.88 20.21 -5.83
C PHE A 26 5.17 19.34 -7.06
N VAL A 27 4.14 18.95 -7.79
CA VAL A 27 4.23 18.14 -9.00
C VAL A 27 3.50 18.82 -10.15
N SER A 28 3.63 18.28 -11.38
CA SER A 28 2.92 18.81 -12.55
C SER A 28 1.45 18.37 -12.55
N ARG A 29 0.58 19.20 -13.15
CA ARG A 29 -0.81 18.81 -13.40
C ARG A 29 -0.90 17.55 -14.28
N ASP A 30 0.00 17.41 -15.24
CA ASP A 30 0.07 16.23 -16.12
C ASP A 30 0.27 14.93 -15.30
N LEU A 31 1.09 14.99 -14.28
CA LEU A 31 1.31 13.85 -13.39
C LEU A 31 0.04 13.48 -12.62
N ILE A 32 -0.69 14.47 -12.10
CA ILE A 32 -2.00 14.23 -11.46
C ILE A 32 -2.95 13.53 -12.43
N SER A 33 -3.02 14.03 -13.67
CA SER A 33 -3.87 13.44 -14.71
C SER A 33 -3.50 11.99 -14.99
N LYS A 34 -2.22 11.67 -15.06
CA LYS A 34 -1.74 10.30 -15.27
C LYS A 34 -2.12 9.38 -14.11
N TRP A 35 -2.05 9.85 -12.87
CA TRP A 35 -2.50 9.08 -11.72
C TRP A 35 -4.00 8.82 -11.78
N GLU A 36 -4.80 9.84 -12.02
CA GLU A 36 -6.26 9.74 -12.05
C GLU A 36 -6.79 8.86 -13.18
N THR A 37 -6.10 8.82 -14.32
CA THR A 37 -6.46 7.97 -15.46
C THR A 37 -5.87 6.56 -15.39
N GLY A 38 -5.05 6.27 -14.40
CA GLY A 38 -4.42 4.97 -14.24
C GLY A 38 -3.23 4.70 -15.16
N LYS A 39 -2.76 5.72 -15.90
CA LYS A 39 -1.58 5.59 -16.78
C LYS A 39 -0.29 5.44 -15.98
N ARG A 40 -0.25 5.97 -14.78
CA ARG A 40 0.88 5.87 -13.86
C ARG A 40 0.37 5.77 -12.43
N LEU A 41 1.00 4.90 -11.64
CA LEU A 41 0.69 4.77 -10.22
C LEU A 41 1.59 5.74 -9.43
N PRO A 42 1.03 6.47 -8.43
CA PRO A 42 1.86 7.29 -7.55
C PRO A 42 2.86 6.44 -6.78
N GLU A 43 4.08 6.95 -6.60
CA GLU A 43 5.06 6.32 -5.73
C GLU A 43 4.59 6.37 -4.27
N TYR A 44 5.13 5.48 -3.44
CA TYR A 44 4.73 5.39 -2.03
C TYR A 44 4.85 6.73 -1.28
N LYS A 45 5.94 7.48 -1.53
CA LYS A 45 6.12 8.82 -0.94
C LYS A 45 4.97 9.76 -1.29
N MET A 46 4.50 9.70 -2.53
CA MET A 46 3.39 10.54 -2.99
C MET A 46 2.08 10.11 -2.37
N ILE A 47 1.87 8.81 -2.17
CA ILE A 47 0.69 8.32 -1.46
C ILE A 47 0.63 8.92 -0.04
N LEU A 48 1.75 8.98 0.66
CA LEU A 48 1.81 9.59 1.99
C LEU A 48 1.48 11.08 1.95
N GLU A 49 2.01 11.81 0.96
CA GLU A 49 1.74 13.24 0.80
C GLU A 49 0.28 13.52 0.42
N ILE A 50 -0.29 12.74 -0.49
CA ILE A 50 -1.69 12.84 -0.88
C ILE A 50 -2.60 12.58 0.34
N ALA A 51 -2.29 11.57 1.12
CA ALA A 51 -3.03 11.25 2.34
C ALA A 51 -3.02 12.41 3.34
N LYS A 52 -1.89 13.09 3.48
CA LYS A 52 -1.77 14.29 4.33
C LYS A 52 -2.65 15.43 3.83
N VAL A 53 -2.63 15.70 2.53
CA VAL A 53 -3.43 16.79 1.92
C VAL A 53 -4.91 16.60 2.23
N PHE A 54 -5.41 15.37 2.13
CA PHE A 54 -6.83 15.06 2.32
C PHE A 54 -7.16 14.58 3.75
N SER A 55 -6.19 14.52 4.63
CA SER A 55 -6.37 14.05 6.02
C SER A 55 -7.03 12.67 6.10
N VAL A 56 -6.58 11.76 5.26
CA VAL A 56 -7.02 10.35 5.24
C VAL A 56 -5.86 9.43 5.53
N ASP A 57 -6.16 8.20 5.93
CA ASP A 57 -5.13 7.18 6.10
C ASP A 57 -4.56 6.79 4.72
N PRO A 58 -3.23 6.60 4.60
CA PRO A 58 -2.61 6.19 3.33
C PRO A 58 -3.24 4.93 2.73
N GLU A 59 -3.70 4.02 3.55
CA GLU A 59 -4.36 2.78 3.14
C GLU A 59 -5.61 3.01 2.31
N THR A 60 -6.31 4.12 2.53
CA THR A 60 -7.47 4.52 1.72
C THR A 60 -7.14 4.64 0.25
N LEU A 61 -5.89 5.00 -0.07
CA LEU A 61 -5.40 5.20 -1.44
C LEU A 61 -4.83 3.94 -2.08
N LEU A 62 -4.69 2.85 -1.31
CA LEU A 62 -4.08 1.62 -1.82
C LEU A 62 -5.04 0.84 -2.71
N PRO A 63 -4.51 0.15 -3.77
CA PRO A 63 -5.34 -0.69 -4.63
C PRO A 63 -6.04 -1.78 -3.83
N LYS A 64 -7.31 -2.05 -4.13
CA LYS A 64 -8.07 -3.11 -3.47
C LYS A 64 -7.67 -4.50 -3.96
N ASP A 65 -7.28 -4.61 -5.21
CA ASP A 65 -6.86 -5.86 -5.86
C ASP A 65 -5.35 -5.99 -5.77
N SER A 66 -4.84 -6.39 -4.62
CA SER A 66 -3.41 -6.60 -4.43
C SER A 66 -3.04 -8.08 -4.64
N ILE A 67 -1.80 -8.33 -5.05
CA ILE A 67 -1.17 -9.67 -5.03
C ILE A 67 -1.27 -10.30 -3.62
N LEU A 68 -1.48 -9.47 -2.62
CA LEU A 68 -1.56 -9.85 -1.23
C LEU A 68 -2.50 -11.04 -0.99
N GLU A 69 -3.72 -10.97 -1.54
CA GLU A 69 -4.71 -12.04 -1.36
C GLU A 69 -4.25 -13.37 -1.96
N SER A 70 -3.67 -13.33 -3.16
CA SER A 70 -3.23 -14.56 -3.84
C SER A 70 -1.98 -15.17 -3.20
N GLU A 71 -0.99 -14.36 -2.84
CA GLU A 71 0.24 -14.84 -2.21
C GLU A 71 0.06 -15.20 -0.73
N LEU A 72 -0.82 -14.51 -0.03
CA LEU A 72 -1.07 -14.75 1.39
C LEU A 72 -2.17 -15.79 1.65
N SER A 73 -2.94 -16.19 0.64
CA SER A 73 -4.02 -17.18 0.81
C SER A 73 -3.54 -18.47 1.47
N ALA A 74 -2.34 -18.91 1.13
CA ALA A 74 -1.72 -20.10 1.74
C ALA A 74 -1.33 -19.91 3.22
N LEU A 75 -1.24 -18.67 3.69
CA LEU A 75 -0.87 -18.32 5.07
C LEU A 75 -2.10 -18.08 5.95
N LEU A 76 -3.27 -17.92 5.32
CA LEU A 76 -4.49 -17.55 6.03
C LEU A 76 -5.24 -18.79 6.51
N PRO A 77 -5.90 -18.71 7.67
CA PRO A 77 -6.80 -19.77 8.11
C PRO A 77 -7.93 -20.01 7.11
N GLU A 78 -8.43 -21.24 7.06
CA GLU A 78 -9.56 -21.59 6.20
C GLU A 78 -10.78 -20.72 6.53
N GLY A 79 -11.45 -20.20 5.50
CA GLY A 79 -12.61 -19.31 5.65
C GLY A 79 -12.29 -17.85 5.92
N TYR A 80 -11.03 -17.51 6.11
CA TYR A 80 -10.60 -16.16 6.46
C TYR A 80 -10.89 -15.14 5.34
N LEU A 81 -10.80 -15.55 4.08
CA LEU A 81 -11.00 -14.68 2.93
C LEU A 81 -12.47 -14.38 2.60
N GLU A 82 -13.41 -14.98 3.31
CA GLU A 82 -14.84 -14.72 3.09
C GLU A 82 -15.24 -13.29 3.46
N ASP A 83 -14.46 -12.66 4.33
CA ASP A 83 -14.64 -11.26 4.72
C ASP A 83 -13.38 -10.44 4.46
N GLY A 84 -13.32 -9.75 3.31
CA GLY A 84 -12.19 -8.92 2.93
C GLY A 84 -11.96 -7.72 3.86
N GLU A 85 -12.96 -7.27 4.57
CA GLU A 85 -12.81 -6.17 5.55
C GLU A 85 -12.05 -6.63 6.79
N THR A 86 -12.29 -7.86 7.25
CA THR A 86 -11.56 -8.43 8.39
C THR A 86 -10.09 -8.59 8.08
N LEU A 87 -9.76 -9.09 6.88
CA LEU A 87 -8.37 -9.21 6.42
C LEU A 87 -7.65 -7.86 6.44
N LYS A 88 -8.28 -6.81 5.92
CA LYS A 88 -7.72 -5.46 5.92
C LYS A 88 -7.42 -4.96 7.33
N LYS A 89 -8.37 -5.10 8.24
CA LYS A 89 -8.21 -4.66 9.63
C LYS A 89 -7.06 -5.38 10.31
N ASP A 90 -6.98 -6.69 10.13
CA ASP A 90 -5.95 -7.50 10.76
C ASP A 90 -4.57 -7.23 10.19
N LEU A 91 -4.46 -7.03 8.87
CA LEU A 91 -3.21 -6.63 8.24
C LEU A 91 -2.73 -5.28 8.75
N ASN A 92 -3.63 -4.31 8.88
CA ASN A 92 -3.30 -2.99 9.41
C ASN A 92 -2.78 -3.07 10.84
N ARG A 93 -3.43 -3.86 11.69
CA ARG A 93 -2.98 -4.09 13.07
C ARG A 93 -1.61 -4.75 13.09
N PHE A 94 -1.43 -5.80 12.29
CA PHE A 94 -0.15 -6.50 12.18
C PHE A 94 0.96 -5.57 11.75
N LEU A 95 0.75 -4.78 10.68
CA LEU A 95 1.74 -3.84 10.16
C LEU A 95 2.13 -2.79 11.19
N GLY A 96 1.23 -2.44 12.09
CA GLY A 96 1.52 -1.57 13.22
C GLY A 96 2.44 -2.19 14.28
N THR A 97 2.60 -3.52 14.31
CA THR A 97 3.42 -4.22 15.29
C THR A 97 4.88 -4.42 14.84
N ILE A 98 5.17 -4.25 13.57
CA ILE A 98 6.52 -4.44 13.01
C ILE A 98 7.22 -3.09 12.86
N ASN A 99 8.56 -3.13 12.64
CA ASN A 99 9.31 -1.90 12.50
C ASN A 99 8.91 -1.15 11.21
N PRO A 100 9.10 0.20 11.17
CA PRO A 100 8.66 1.01 10.03
C PRO A 100 9.29 0.62 8.69
N ARG A 101 10.56 0.19 8.68
CA ARG A 101 11.24 -0.24 7.45
C ARG A 101 10.59 -1.48 6.85
N ASP A 102 10.39 -2.51 7.66
CA ASP A 102 9.82 -3.79 7.22
C ASP A 102 8.37 -3.60 6.76
N ARG A 103 7.62 -2.75 7.44
CA ARG A 103 6.26 -2.37 7.06
C ARG A 103 6.23 -1.73 5.68
N ARG A 104 7.09 -0.75 5.43
CA ARG A 104 7.17 -0.07 4.12
C ARG A 104 7.57 -1.03 3.01
N ILE A 105 8.53 -1.90 3.26
CA ILE A 105 8.97 -2.91 2.30
C ILE A 105 7.81 -3.85 1.96
N PHE A 106 7.08 -4.31 2.96
CA PHE A 106 5.91 -5.18 2.77
C PHE A 106 4.83 -4.48 1.91
N ILE A 107 4.51 -3.23 2.25
CA ILE A 107 3.52 -2.45 1.50
C ILE A 107 3.95 -2.23 0.06
N ARG A 108 5.21 -1.87 -0.18
CA ARG A 108 5.72 -1.68 -1.55
C ARG A 108 5.63 -2.94 -2.39
N ARG A 109 5.93 -4.07 -1.80
CA ARG A 109 5.90 -5.35 -2.51
C ARG A 109 4.47 -5.81 -2.80
N TYR A 110 3.60 -5.79 -1.80
CA TYR A 110 2.29 -6.43 -1.90
C TYR A 110 1.17 -5.51 -2.35
N TYR A 111 1.24 -4.23 -2.05
CA TYR A 111 0.23 -3.27 -2.47
C TYR A 111 0.60 -2.53 -3.76
N PHE A 112 1.88 -2.18 -3.92
CA PHE A 112 2.36 -1.43 -5.09
C PHE A 112 3.01 -2.32 -6.15
N LEU A 113 3.15 -3.61 -5.89
CA LEU A 113 3.69 -4.59 -6.85
C LEU A 113 5.11 -4.25 -7.34
N GLU A 114 5.87 -3.52 -6.55
CA GLU A 114 7.27 -3.22 -6.85
C GLU A 114 8.10 -4.50 -6.72
N ASP A 115 9.08 -4.69 -7.60
CA ASP A 115 9.95 -5.84 -7.50
C ASP A 115 11.02 -5.64 -6.40
N THR A 116 11.65 -6.74 -6.00
CA THR A 116 12.61 -6.71 -4.89
C THR A 116 13.86 -5.90 -5.21
N ALA A 117 14.24 -5.81 -6.49
CA ALA A 117 15.37 -4.99 -6.92
C ALA A 117 15.08 -3.49 -6.78
N GLU A 118 13.89 -3.05 -7.21
CA GLU A 118 13.43 -1.66 -7.06
C GLU A 118 13.38 -1.24 -5.59
N ILE A 119 12.80 -2.10 -4.75
CA ILE A 119 12.72 -1.86 -3.31
C ILE A 119 14.13 -1.79 -2.71
N GLY A 120 15.02 -2.70 -3.11
CA GLY A 120 16.40 -2.73 -2.64
C GLY A 120 17.17 -1.46 -2.97
N GLU A 121 17.00 -0.91 -4.17
CA GLU A 121 17.61 0.36 -4.57
C GLU A 121 17.20 1.51 -3.64
N GLU A 122 15.92 1.61 -3.33
CA GLU A 122 15.39 2.66 -2.45
C GLU A 122 16.01 2.61 -1.05
N TYR A 123 16.22 1.42 -0.51
CA TYR A 123 16.76 1.23 0.85
C TYR A 123 18.26 0.97 0.90
N GLY A 124 18.94 0.97 -0.26
CA GLY A 124 20.38 0.72 -0.32
C GLY A 124 20.77 -0.70 0.07
N VAL A 125 19.92 -1.68 -0.17
CA VAL A 125 20.17 -3.08 0.14
C VAL A 125 19.98 -3.96 -1.10
N ARG A 126 20.51 -5.16 -1.07
CA ARG A 126 20.38 -6.12 -2.17
C ARG A 126 18.96 -6.69 -2.24
N ALA A 127 18.53 -7.07 -3.43
CA ALA A 127 17.25 -7.74 -3.64
C ALA A 127 17.10 -9.00 -2.77
N SER A 128 18.18 -9.77 -2.59
CA SER A 128 18.19 -10.95 -1.71
C SER A 128 17.87 -10.58 -0.26
N HIS A 129 18.36 -9.44 0.22
CA HIS A 129 18.04 -8.96 1.57
C HIS A 129 16.57 -8.56 1.69
N VAL A 130 16.03 -7.91 0.68
CA VAL A 130 14.60 -7.59 0.63
C VAL A 130 13.75 -8.87 0.71
N ARG A 131 14.11 -9.91 -0.06
CA ARG A 131 13.43 -11.21 0.00
C ARG A 131 13.48 -11.85 1.37
N THR A 132 14.62 -11.74 2.06
CA THR A 132 14.78 -12.24 3.43
C THR A 132 13.85 -11.50 4.40
N ILE A 133 13.78 -10.17 4.29
CA ILE A 133 12.88 -9.34 5.11
C ILE A 133 11.42 -9.76 4.88
N LEU A 134 11.02 -9.91 3.61
CA LEU A 134 9.66 -10.31 3.26
C LEU A 134 9.32 -11.72 3.79
N THR A 135 10.24 -12.66 3.69
CA THR A 135 10.05 -14.01 4.22
C THR A 135 9.84 -13.99 5.73
N ARG A 136 10.66 -13.25 6.47
CA ARG A 136 10.51 -13.08 7.92
C ARG A 136 9.19 -12.41 8.28
N THR A 137 8.82 -11.39 7.53
CA THR A 137 7.56 -10.67 7.76
C THR A 137 6.35 -11.57 7.53
N ARG A 138 6.36 -12.38 6.47
CA ARG A 138 5.30 -13.37 6.23
C ARG A 138 5.18 -14.39 7.35
N LYS A 139 6.29 -14.86 7.89
CA LYS A 139 6.29 -15.79 9.04
C LYS A 139 5.68 -15.15 10.28
N LYS A 140 6.02 -13.89 10.55
CA LYS A 140 5.43 -13.13 11.66
C LYS A 140 3.93 -12.94 11.48
N LEU A 141 3.50 -12.64 10.25
CA LEU A 141 2.09 -12.50 9.93
C LEU A 141 1.33 -13.80 10.17
N LYS A 142 1.87 -14.92 9.70
CA LYS A 142 1.27 -16.24 9.92
C LYS A 142 1.08 -16.54 11.41
N LYS A 143 2.09 -16.25 12.20
CA LYS A 143 2.04 -16.43 13.67
C LYS A 143 0.99 -15.53 14.30
N TYR A 144 0.98 -14.26 13.91
CA TYR A 144 0.01 -13.26 14.39
C TYR A 144 -1.44 -13.71 14.13
N LEU A 145 -1.72 -14.15 12.91
CA LEU A 145 -3.06 -14.59 12.52
C LEU A 145 -3.48 -15.86 13.27
N LYS A 146 -2.56 -16.79 13.53
CA LYS A 146 -2.84 -17.98 14.32
C LYS A 146 -3.21 -17.63 15.76
N GLU A 147 -2.51 -16.69 16.37
CA GLU A 147 -2.77 -16.24 17.74
C GLU A 147 -4.11 -15.53 17.86
N GLU A 148 -4.48 -14.71 16.87
CA GLU A 148 -5.75 -13.99 16.86
C GLU A 148 -6.97 -14.90 16.63
N TYR A 149 -6.79 -15.99 15.87
CA TYR A 149 -7.89 -16.88 15.46
C TYR A 149 -7.77 -18.31 16.04
N ALA A 150 -6.95 -18.48 17.03
CA ALA A 150 -6.81 -19.76 17.72
C ALA A 150 -8.03 -20.06 18.59
#